data_79ec5045a041f47a404b5a7db4d3dbac
#
_entry.id   79ec5045a041f47a404b5a7db4d3dbac
#
_cell.length_a   1.000
_cell.length_b   1.000
_cell.length_c   1.000
_cell.angle_alpha   90.00
_cell.angle_beta   90.00
_cell.angle_gamma   90.00
#
_symmetry.space_group_name_H-M   'P 1'
#
loop_
_entity.id
_entity.type
_entity.pdbx_description
1 polymer ?
#
loop_
_entity_poly.entity_id
_entity_poly.type
_entity_poly.pdbx_seq_one_letter_code
_entity_poly.pdbx_strand_id
1 'polypeptide(L)'
;MKTVCVGMSGGVDSSVSALLLKEQDYRVVGIYMKNWSRDLPGMKCPWAEDLADAKRVAVKLGIDFEVWDFEEEYRQKVVEYMLAEFKKGNTPNPDVMCNQEIKFKLFYERAMERGADFIATGHYARAVSLARAFATTGANARPLGRELPKANEASPITMGASKEASESDIVLARAKDENKDQTYFSIGFLMKRWRAQFFPLAT
;
A
#
# COMPACT_ATOMS: atom_id res chain seq x y z
N MET A 1 15.58 -18.20 3.72
CA MET A 1 15.46 -16.75 3.90
C MET A 1 14.31 -16.30 3.01
N LYS A 2 13.31 -15.57 3.55
CA LYS A 2 12.16 -15.09 2.79
C LYS A 2 12.52 -13.84 2.01
N THR A 3 11.98 -13.71 0.79
CA THR A 3 12.25 -12.59 -0.12
C THR A 3 11.13 -11.56 -0.06
N VAL A 4 11.48 -10.28 0.10
CA VAL A 4 10.55 -9.15 0.13
C VAL A 4 10.87 -8.18 -0.99
N CYS A 5 9.92 -7.90 -1.87
CA CYS A 5 10.02 -6.79 -2.82
C CYS A 5 9.53 -5.51 -2.16
N VAL A 6 10.40 -4.51 -2.04
CA VAL A 6 10.10 -3.22 -1.42
C VAL A 6 9.91 -2.16 -2.50
N GLY A 7 8.72 -1.56 -2.55
CA GLY A 7 8.45 -0.42 -3.43
C GLY A 7 9.22 0.82 -2.95
N MET A 8 10.26 1.21 -3.68
CA MET A 8 11.14 2.34 -3.35
C MET A 8 10.83 3.55 -4.23
N SER A 9 10.55 4.69 -3.62
CA SER A 9 10.23 5.95 -4.31
C SER A 9 11.38 6.96 -4.33
N GLY A 10 12.53 6.62 -3.73
CA GLY A 10 13.59 7.60 -3.46
C GLY A 10 13.40 8.37 -2.14
N GLY A 11 12.20 8.38 -1.58
CA GLY A 11 11.90 9.04 -0.30
C GLY A 11 12.37 8.26 0.93
N VAL A 12 12.39 8.95 2.08
CA VAL A 12 12.88 8.43 3.36
C VAL A 12 12.09 7.21 3.83
N ASP A 13 10.76 7.26 3.76
CA ASP A 13 9.89 6.24 4.34
C ASP A 13 10.10 4.86 3.69
N SER A 14 10.18 4.80 2.36
CA SER A 14 10.46 3.55 1.65
C SER A 14 11.89 3.06 1.87
N SER A 15 12.84 3.97 2.06
CA SER A 15 14.24 3.65 2.35
C SER A 15 14.41 3.03 3.74
N VAL A 16 13.73 3.60 4.75
CA VAL A 16 13.69 3.05 6.11
C VAL A 16 12.99 1.69 6.12
N SER A 17 11.93 1.53 5.34
CA SER A 17 11.25 0.25 5.18
C SER A 17 12.21 -0.85 4.69
N ALA A 18 12.99 -0.56 3.67
CA ALA A 18 13.97 -1.50 3.13
C ALA A 18 15.08 -1.84 4.15
N LEU A 19 15.57 -0.83 4.90
CA LEU A 19 16.56 -1.02 5.96
C LEU A 19 16.06 -1.96 7.06
N LEU A 20 14.88 -1.67 7.62
CA LEU A 20 14.31 -2.44 8.72
C LEU A 20 14.02 -3.90 8.34
N LEU A 21 13.59 -4.15 7.10
CA LEU A 21 13.40 -5.51 6.62
C LEU A 21 14.72 -6.25 6.43
N LYS A 22 15.77 -5.55 5.96
CA LYS A 22 17.11 -6.14 5.89
C LYS A 22 17.66 -6.49 7.27
N GLU A 23 17.47 -5.62 8.26
CA GLU A 23 17.87 -5.88 9.66
C GLU A 23 17.10 -7.05 10.30
N GLN A 24 15.95 -7.42 9.76
CA GLN A 24 15.16 -8.60 10.15
C GLN A 24 15.49 -9.86 9.36
N ASP A 25 16.65 -9.90 8.70
CA ASP A 25 17.15 -11.04 7.92
C ASP A 25 16.27 -11.46 6.73
N TYR A 26 15.49 -10.53 6.15
CA TYR A 26 14.84 -10.74 4.86
C TYR A 26 15.81 -10.52 3.70
N ARG A 27 15.66 -11.30 2.64
CA ARG A 27 16.23 -10.93 1.34
C ARG A 27 15.41 -9.81 0.74
N VAL A 28 15.92 -8.61 0.76
CA VAL A 28 15.24 -7.41 0.25
C VAL A 28 15.63 -7.15 -1.21
N VAL A 29 14.62 -6.96 -2.06
CA VAL A 29 14.78 -6.48 -3.44
C VAL A 29 14.07 -5.14 -3.56
N GLY A 30 14.80 -4.07 -3.79
CA GLY A 30 14.25 -2.74 -4.02
C GLY A 30 13.64 -2.64 -5.41
N ILE A 31 12.41 -2.18 -5.51
CA ILE A 31 11.70 -2.01 -6.77
C ILE A 31 11.30 -0.55 -6.95
N TYR A 32 11.82 0.10 -7.97
CA TYR A 32 11.31 1.40 -8.40
C TYR A 32 10.19 1.19 -9.42
N MET A 33 8.99 1.64 -9.08
CA MET A 33 7.84 1.59 -9.97
C MET A 33 7.82 2.85 -10.82
N LYS A 34 8.17 2.74 -12.11
CA LYS A 34 8.08 3.83 -13.06
C LYS A 34 6.65 3.96 -13.56
N ASN A 35 5.87 4.79 -12.88
CA ASN A 35 4.45 4.99 -13.18
C ASN A 35 4.21 6.13 -14.17
N TRP A 36 5.13 7.10 -14.24
CA TRP A 36 5.01 8.28 -15.08
C TRP A 36 6.38 8.89 -15.34
N SER A 37 6.67 9.27 -16.59
CA SER A 37 7.93 9.93 -16.94
C SER A 37 7.76 11.15 -17.85
N ARG A 38 6.51 11.52 -18.17
CA ARG A 38 6.25 12.62 -19.10
C ARG A 38 6.20 13.94 -18.36
N ASP A 39 6.87 14.94 -18.94
CA ASP A 39 6.76 16.32 -18.49
C ASP A 39 5.35 16.86 -18.75
N LEU A 40 4.87 17.69 -17.85
CA LEU A 40 3.65 18.47 -18.05
C LEU A 40 4.03 19.91 -18.45
N PRO A 41 3.14 20.66 -19.13
CA PRO A 41 3.41 22.04 -19.47
C PRO A 41 3.82 22.87 -18.24
N GLY A 42 5.05 23.38 -18.25
CA GLY A 42 5.61 24.16 -17.14
C GLY A 42 6.10 23.37 -15.94
N MET A 43 6.05 22.03 -15.96
CA MET A 43 6.50 21.18 -14.85
C MET A 43 7.29 19.99 -15.37
N LYS A 44 8.55 19.88 -14.97
CA LYS A 44 9.38 18.72 -15.25
C LYS A 44 9.04 17.58 -14.28
N CYS A 45 8.90 16.37 -14.81
CA CYS A 45 8.66 15.19 -13.99
C CYS A 45 9.96 14.76 -13.29
N PRO A 46 10.01 14.64 -11.96
CA PRO A 46 11.23 14.34 -11.21
C PRO A 46 11.63 12.85 -11.24
N TRP A 47 10.99 12.01 -12.02
CA TRP A 47 11.16 10.56 -11.98
C TRP A 47 12.63 10.09 -12.07
N ALA A 48 13.46 10.80 -12.83
CA ALA A 48 14.87 10.42 -13.00
C ALA A 48 15.69 10.71 -11.73
N GLU A 49 15.36 11.77 -11.01
CA GLU A 49 15.97 12.13 -9.74
C GLU A 49 15.54 11.15 -8.65
N ASP A 50 14.24 10.87 -8.56
CA ASP A 50 13.66 9.90 -7.62
C ASP A 50 14.24 8.49 -7.83
N LEU A 51 14.38 8.06 -9.09
CA LEU A 51 15.04 6.81 -9.45
C LEU A 51 16.50 6.78 -9.00
N ALA A 52 17.25 7.88 -9.25
CA ALA A 52 18.65 7.97 -8.85
C ALA A 52 18.79 7.90 -7.33
N ASP A 53 17.88 8.54 -6.58
CA ASP A 53 17.85 8.49 -5.11
C ASP A 53 17.54 7.08 -4.61
N ALA A 54 16.51 6.42 -5.14
CA ALA A 54 16.18 5.05 -4.81
C ALA A 54 17.35 4.10 -5.06
N LYS A 55 18.02 4.25 -6.20
CA LYS A 55 19.20 3.45 -6.56
C LYS A 55 20.37 3.70 -5.61
N ARG A 56 20.64 4.97 -5.22
CA ARG A 56 21.70 5.30 -4.26
C ARG A 56 21.45 4.63 -2.89
N VAL A 57 20.21 4.64 -2.44
CA VAL A 57 19.81 3.95 -1.19
C VAL A 57 20.02 2.44 -1.31
N ALA A 58 19.57 1.83 -2.40
CA ALA A 58 19.74 0.39 -2.62
C ALA A 58 21.20 -0.03 -2.60
N VAL A 59 22.07 0.74 -3.27
CA VAL A 59 23.53 0.52 -3.24
C VAL A 59 24.09 0.66 -1.82
N LYS A 60 23.67 1.70 -1.09
CA LYS A 60 24.13 1.91 0.30
C LYS A 60 23.69 0.80 1.23
N LEU A 61 22.49 0.27 1.02
CA LEU A 61 21.97 -0.85 1.78
C LEU A 61 22.54 -2.21 1.33
N GLY A 62 23.21 -2.28 0.17
CA GLY A 62 23.68 -3.54 -0.41
C GLY A 62 22.55 -4.51 -0.69
N ILE A 63 21.46 -4.04 -1.31
CA ILE A 63 20.31 -4.83 -1.73
C ILE A 63 20.19 -4.85 -3.26
N ASP A 64 19.59 -5.91 -3.79
CA ASP A 64 19.23 -5.99 -5.20
C ASP A 64 18.24 -4.87 -5.55
N PHE A 65 18.29 -4.36 -6.79
CA PHE A 65 17.43 -3.27 -7.22
C PHE A 65 16.98 -3.44 -8.66
N GLU A 66 15.67 -3.30 -8.90
CA GLU A 66 15.07 -3.37 -10.23
C GLU A 66 14.18 -2.14 -10.50
N VAL A 67 13.99 -1.83 -11.78
CA VAL A 67 13.04 -0.83 -12.25
C VAL A 67 11.93 -1.54 -13.00
N TRP A 68 10.69 -1.37 -12.53
CA TRP A 68 9.52 -1.94 -13.20
C TRP A 68 8.73 -0.83 -13.86
N ASP A 69 8.54 -0.95 -15.16
CA ASP A 69 7.74 0.00 -15.93
C ASP A 69 6.27 -0.38 -15.83
N PHE A 70 5.45 0.58 -15.35
CA PHE A 70 4.00 0.50 -15.24
C PHE A 70 3.34 1.73 -15.87
N GLU A 71 4.03 2.48 -16.76
CA GLU A 71 3.52 3.74 -17.30
C GLU A 71 2.20 3.54 -18.07
N GLU A 72 2.10 2.46 -18.85
CA GLU A 72 0.91 2.21 -19.65
C GLU A 72 -0.28 1.81 -18.75
N GLU A 73 -0.07 0.93 -17.78
CA GLU A 73 -1.11 0.53 -16.83
C GLU A 73 -1.54 1.70 -15.95
N TYR A 74 -0.61 2.54 -15.53
CA TYR A 74 -0.91 3.76 -14.77
C TYR A 74 -1.74 4.74 -15.60
N ARG A 75 -1.37 4.95 -16.87
CA ARG A 75 -2.13 5.79 -17.79
C ARG A 75 -3.57 5.32 -17.92
N GLN A 76 -3.77 4.03 -18.19
CA GLN A 76 -5.11 3.45 -18.40
C GLN A 76 -5.95 3.42 -17.13
N LYS A 77 -5.36 2.97 -16.01
CA LYS A 77 -6.13 2.68 -14.79
C LYS A 77 -6.27 3.87 -13.86
N VAL A 78 -5.34 4.81 -13.89
CA VAL A 78 -5.34 5.97 -12.99
C VAL A 78 -5.68 7.25 -13.75
N VAL A 79 -4.93 7.57 -14.82
CA VAL A 79 -5.09 8.86 -15.51
C VAL A 79 -6.39 8.90 -16.31
N GLU A 80 -6.69 7.88 -17.10
CA GLU A 80 -7.93 7.84 -17.90
C GLU A 80 -9.17 7.79 -17.01
N TYR A 81 -9.12 7.02 -15.91
CA TYR A 81 -10.16 7.01 -14.90
C TYR A 81 -10.38 8.41 -14.33
N MET A 82 -9.31 9.08 -13.89
CA MET A 82 -9.37 10.43 -13.34
C MET A 82 -10.01 11.41 -14.34
N LEU A 83 -9.59 11.39 -15.59
CA LEU A 83 -10.15 12.26 -16.64
C LEU A 83 -11.63 11.96 -16.91
N ALA A 84 -12.02 10.70 -16.91
CA ALA A 84 -13.41 10.29 -17.09
C ALA A 84 -14.31 10.78 -15.94
N GLU A 85 -13.83 10.70 -14.70
CA GLU A 85 -14.57 11.19 -13.53
C GLU A 85 -14.69 12.73 -13.52
N PHE A 86 -13.64 13.46 -13.88
CA PHE A 86 -13.70 14.92 -14.04
C PHE A 86 -14.73 15.34 -15.09
N LYS A 87 -14.81 14.62 -16.22
CA LYS A 87 -15.85 14.90 -17.26
C LYS A 87 -17.28 14.70 -16.76
N LYS A 88 -17.48 13.85 -15.73
CA LYS A 88 -18.78 13.63 -15.08
C LYS A 88 -19.06 14.67 -13.96
N GLY A 89 -18.13 15.57 -13.68
CA GLY A 89 -18.22 16.54 -12.58
C GLY A 89 -17.83 15.97 -11.20
N ASN A 90 -17.25 14.78 -11.15
CA ASN A 90 -16.75 14.16 -9.91
C ASN A 90 -15.32 14.65 -9.60
N THR A 91 -14.92 14.52 -8.34
CA THR A 91 -13.55 14.77 -7.89
C THR A 91 -12.89 13.43 -7.50
N PRO A 92 -12.24 12.74 -8.43
CA PRO A 92 -11.57 11.48 -8.15
C PRO A 92 -10.30 11.68 -7.32
N ASN A 93 -9.91 10.64 -6.58
CA ASN A 93 -8.63 10.60 -5.89
C ASN A 93 -7.68 9.64 -6.63
N PRO A 94 -6.71 10.16 -7.39
CA PRO A 94 -5.77 9.33 -8.16
C PRO A 94 -4.84 8.51 -7.26
N ASP A 95 -4.53 8.96 -6.04
CA ASP A 95 -3.66 8.23 -5.12
C ASP A 95 -4.31 6.94 -4.64
N VAL A 96 -5.63 6.98 -4.35
CA VAL A 96 -6.40 5.78 -3.99
C VAL A 96 -6.37 4.78 -5.15
N MET A 97 -6.59 5.25 -6.38
CA MET A 97 -6.56 4.40 -7.57
C MET A 97 -5.15 3.84 -7.85
N CYS A 98 -4.10 4.66 -7.67
CA CYS A 98 -2.72 4.21 -7.79
C CYS A 98 -2.41 3.11 -6.77
N ASN A 99 -2.81 3.29 -5.51
CA ASN A 99 -2.60 2.26 -4.49
C ASN A 99 -3.36 0.98 -4.81
N GLN A 100 -4.63 1.10 -5.22
CA GLN A 100 -5.48 -0.05 -5.50
C GLN A 100 -5.03 -0.83 -6.73
N GLU A 101 -4.80 -0.18 -7.87
CA GLU A 101 -4.58 -0.84 -9.15
C GLU A 101 -3.10 -1.10 -9.47
N ILE A 102 -2.20 -0.23 -8.99
CA ILE A 102 -0.77 -0.35 -9.28
C ILE A 102 -0.03 -0.98 -8.11
N LYS A 103 0.01 -0.31 -6.94
CA LYS A 103 0.89 -0.76 -5.84
C LYS A 103 0.43 -2.07 -5.20
N PHE A 104 -0.86 -2.21 -4.92
CA PHE A 104 -1.37 -3.38 -4.20
C PHE A 104 -1.98 -4.46 -5.12
N LYS A 105 -1.95 -4.24 -6.42
CA LYS A 105 -2.38 -5.23 -7.40
C LYS A 105 -1.23 -5.60 -8.35
N LEU A 106 -0.90 -4.75 -9.31
CA LEU A 106 0.10 -5.10 -10.32
C LEU A 106 1.49 -5.34 -9.72
N PHE A 107 1.95 -4.47 -8.84
CA PHE A 107 3.22 -4.64 -8.15
C PHE A 107 3.24 -5.95 -7.34
N TYR A 108 2.15 -6.23 -6.61
CA TYR A 108 2.01 -7.49 -5.89
C TYR A 108 2.06 -8.70 -6.83
N GLU A 109 1.24 -8.71 -7.88
CA GLU A 109 1.16 -9.81 -8.83
C GLU A 109 2.54 -10.08 -9.44
N ARG A 110 3.21 -9.04 -9.93
CA ARG A 110 4.56 -9.15 -10.52
C ARG A 110 5.62 -9.59 -9.52
N ALA A 111 5.54 -9.17 -8.25
CA ALA A 111 6.46 -9.62 -7.22
C ALA A 111 6.30 -11.13 -6.95
N MET A 112 5.05 -11.62 -6.87
CA MET A 112 4.78 -13.05 -6.68
C MET A 112 5.27 -13.89 -7.87
N GLU A 113 5.06 -13.43 -9.10
CA GLU A 113 5.58 -14.06 -10.31
C GLU A 113 7.11 -14.14 -10.32
N ARG A 114 7.80 -13.18 -9.69
CA ARG A 114 9.25 -13.16 -9.49
C ARG A 114 9.73 -14.03 -8.32
N GLY A 115 8.82 -14.70 -7.63
CA GLY A 115 9.13 -15.59 -6.52
C GLY A 115 9.36 -14.87 -5.19
N ALA A 116 8.87 -13.65 -5.02
CA ALA A 116 8.85 -13.00 -3.72
C ALA A 116 7.81 -13.63 -2.79
N ASP A 117 8.14 -13.71 -1.50
CA ASP A 117 7.19 -14.15 -0.48
C ASP A 117 6.25 -13.01 -0.04
N PHE A 118 6.76 -11.77 -0.09
CA PHE A 118 6.06 -10.58 0.40
C PHE A 118 6.34 -9.36 -0.47
N ILE A 119 5.46 -8.36 -0.36
CA ILE A 119 5.76 -6.99 -0.77
C ILE A 119 5.75 -6.06 0.44
N ALA A 120 6.48 -4.95 0.34
CA ALA A 120 6.45 -3.90 1.34
C ALA A 120 6.47 -2.51 0.67
N THR A 121 5.95 -1.52 1.37
CA THR A 121 5.96 -0.12 0.96
C THR A 121 6.20 0.77 2.17
N GLY A 122 6.53 2.03 1.96
CA GLY A 122 6.69 3.04 3.02
C GLY A 122 5.38 3.64 3.54
N HIS A 123 4.24 2.97 3.40
CA HIS A 123 2.96 3.51 3.88
C HIS A 123 2.83 3.42 5.40
N TYR A 124 2.27 4.48 5.98
CA TYR A 124 1.96 4.56 7.41
C TYR A 124 0.58 3.96 7.69
N ALA A 125 0.60 2.67 7.99
CA ALA A 125 -0.58 1.90 8.42
C ALA A 125 -0.11 0.76 9.33
N ARG A 126 -1.01 0.19 10.14
CA ARG A 126 -0.71 -0.96 11.01
C ARG A 126 -1.62 -2.12 10.69
N ALA A 127 -1.06 -3.32 10.65
CA ALA A 127 -1.82 -4.56 10.70
C ALA A 127 -1.82 -5.08 12.14
N VAL A 128 -2.99 -5.26 12.72
CA VAL A 128 -3.15 -5.75 14.09
C VAL A 128 -4.11 -6.94 14.10
N SER A 129 -3.92 -7.89 15.02
CA SER A 129 -4.94 -8.91 15.20
C SER A 129 -6.23 -8.29 15.72
N LEU A 130 -7.37 -8.82 15.29
CA LEU A 130 -8.67 -8.32 15.71
C LEU A 130 -8.81 -8.34 17.24
N ALA A 131 -8.33 -9.38 17.89
CA ALA A 131 -8.30 -9.50 19.35
C ALA A 131 -7.52 -8.33 20.00
N ARG A 132 -6.36 -7.96 19.45
CA ARG A 132 -5.55 -6.84 19.93
C ARG A 132 -6.21 -5.49 19.65
N ALA A 133 -6.89 -5.35 18.51
CA ALA A 133 -7.64 -4.13 18.19
C ALA A 133 -8.73 -3.85 19.24
N PHE A 134 -9.46 -4.86 19.67
CA PHE A 134 -10.47 -4.72 20.74
C PHE A 134 -9.85 -4.46 22.11
N ALA A 135 -8.72 -5.07 22.45
CA ALA A 135 -8.07 -4.87 23.74
C ALA A 135 -7.52 -3.45 23.94
N THR A 136 -7.06 -2.79 22.87
CA THR A 136 -6.46 -1.45 22.94
C THR A 136 -7.47 -0.31 22.89
N THR A 137 -8.70 -0.56 22.41
CA THR A 137 -9.71 0.47 22.22
C THR A 137 -10.80 0.49 23.29
N GLY A 138 -10.82 -0.46 24.22
CA GLY A 138 -11.90 -0.64 25.18
C GLY A 138 -13.22 -1.02 24.51
N ALA A 139 -14.22 -1.41 25.28
CA ALA A 139 -15.53 -1.86 24.79
C ALA A 139 -16.35 -0.82 23.99
N ASN A 140 -15.80 0.39 23.79
CA ASN A 140 -16.44 1.50 23.09
C ASN A 140 -15.83 1.85 21.73
N ALA A 141 -14.93 1.01 21.19
CA ALA A 141 -14.41 1.22 19.83
C ALA A 141 -15.53 1.04 18.81
N ARG A 142 -16.14 2.12 18.39
CA ARG A 142 -16.93 2.14 17.16
C ARG A 142 -15.99 1.90 15.98
N PRO A 143 -16.29 0.93 15.09
CA PRO A 143 -15.59 0.83 13.82
C PRO A 143 -15.71 2.19 13.12
N LEU A 144 -14.62 2.73 12.63
CA LEU A 144 -14.62 3.94 11.80
C LEU A 144 -15.33 3.63 10.49
N GLY A 145 -16.53 4.11 10.37
CA GLY A 145 -17.32 4.04 9.15
C GLY A 145 -18.79 3.92 9.46
N ARG A 146 -19.55 4.95 9.18
CA ARG A 146 -21.01 5.04 8.98
C ARG A 146 -21.86 4.04 9.74
N GLU A 147 -22.98 4.52 10.29
CA GLU A 147 -24.11 3.67 10.67
C GLU A 147 -24.27 2.54 9.65
N LEU A 148 -24.31 1.32 10.16
CA LEU A 148 -24.57 0.13 9.35
C LEU A 148 -25.84 0.37 8.53
N PRO A 149 -25.83 0.25 7.20
CA PRO A 149 -27.07 0.26 6.43
C PRO A 149 -27.95 -0.85 6.93
N LYS A 150 -29.25 -0.56 7.06
CA LYS A 150 -30.25 -1.56 7.41
C LYS A 150 -30.16 -2.73 6.42
N ALA A 151 -30.35 -3.93 6.89
CA ALA A 151 -30.04 -5.24 6.29
C ALA A 151 -30.54 -5.53 4.85
N ASN A 152 -30.99 -4.56 4.08
CA ASN A 152 -31.54 -4.74 2.73
C ASN A 152 -30.74 -4.07 1.61
N GLU A 153 -29.59 -3.46 1.91
CA GLU A 153 -28.73 -2.91 0.86
C GLU A 153 -27.37 -3.63 0.89
N ALA A 154 -27.20 -4.51 -0.07
CA ALA A 154 -26.00 -5.29 -0.27
C ALA A 154 -24.81 -4.38 -0.60
N SER A 155 -24.06 -4.00 0.42
CA SER A 155 -22.70 -3.47 0.28
C SER A 155 -21.73 -4.47 0.91
N PRO A 156 -20.66 -4.89 0.22
CA PRO A 156 -19.82 -6.02 0.63
C PRO A 156 -18.78 -5.68 1.71
N ILE A 157 -19.07 -4.76 2.61
CA ILE A 157 -18.19 -4.37 3.73
C ILE A 157 -18.90 -4.60 5.07
N THR A 158 -19.64 -5.67 5.17
CA THR A 158 -20.06 -6.17 6.49
C THR A 158 -19.16 -7.31 6.87
N MET A 159 -18.06 -7.00 7.57
CA MET A 159 -17.47 -8.00 8.46
C MET A 159 -18.43 -8.17 9.61
N GLY A 160 -19.28 -9.16 9.50
CA GLY A 160 -20.04 -9.65 10.64
C GLY A 160 -19.04 -9.99 11.74
N ALA A 161 -19.08 -9.26 12.84
CA ALA A 161 -18.45 -9.69 14.07
C ALA A 161 -19.20 -10.93 14.55
N SER A 162 -18.87 -12.09 13.99
CA SER A 162 -19.21 -13.36 14.61
C SER A 162 -18.48 -13.42 15.94
N LYS A 163 -19.14 -13.93 16.97
CA LYS A 163 -18.62 -14.08 18.34
C LYS A 163 -17.34 -14.92 18.49
N GLU A 164 -16.72 -15.33 17.38
CA GLU A 164 -15.50 -16.13 17.30
C GLU A 164 -14.46 -15.44 16.42
N ALA A 165 -14.03 -14.23 16.82
CA ALA A 165 -12.85 -13.62 16.21
C ALA A 165 -11.62 -14.46 16.62
N SER A 166 -11.05 -15.20 15.67
CA SER A 166 -9.83 -15.95 15.90
C SER A 166 -8.63 -14.99 16.02
N GLU A 167 -7.59 -15.38 16.76
CA GLU A 167 -6.32 -14.64 16.81
C GLU A 167 -5.67 -14.44 15.43
N SER A 168 -6.15 -15.17 14.43
CA SER A 168 -5.68 -15.11 13.04
C SER A 168 -6.31 -13.99 12.22
N ASP A 169 -7.34 -13.31 12.71
CA ASP A 169 -8.00 -12.24 11.96
C ASP A 169 -7.21 -10.93 12.09
N ILE A 170 -6.65 -10.49 10.97
CA ILE A 170 -5.86 -9.26 10.89
C ILE A 170 -6.74 -8.14 10.32
N VAL A 171 -6.72 -6.99 10.97
CA VAL A 171 -7.40 -5.77 10.53
C VAL A 171 -6.38 -4.65 10.31
N LEU A 172 -6.71 -3.77 9.37
CA LEU A 172 -5.94 -2.56 9.16
C LEU A 172 -6.32 -1.54 10.23
N ALA A 173 -5.33 -1.06 10.97
CA ALA A 173 -5.50 -0.04 11.99
C ALA A 173 -4.78 1.25 11.56
N ARG A 174 -5.21 2.38 12.09
CA ARG A 174 -4.56 3.67 11.90
C ARG A 174 -3.08 3.61 12.29
N ALA A 175 -2.28 4.42 11.61
CA ALA A 175 -0.89 4.62 12.00
C ALA A 175 -0.80 5.14 13.44
N LYS A 176 0.36 4.93 14.06
CA LYS A 176 0.64 5.47 15.41
C LYS A 176 0.80 6.99 15.36
N ASP A 177 1.39 7.51 14.28
CA ASP A 177 1.44 8.93 13.98
C ASP A 177 0.15 9.33 13.22
N GLU A 178 -0.76 10.00 13.90
CA GLU A 178 -2.05 10.42 13.34
C GLU A 178 -1.89 11.44 12.21
N ASN A 179 -0.80 12.21 12.19
CA ASN A 179 -0.54 13.20 11.13
C ASN A 179 -0.08 12.55 9.82
N LYS A 180 0.44 11.33 9.90
CA LYS A 180 0.93 10.55 8.75
C LYS A 180 0.04 9.36 8.41
N ASP A 181 -1.13 9.23 9.02
CA ASP A 181 -2.02 8.11 8.78
C ASP A 181 -2.44 8.03 7.32
N GLN A 182 -2.08 6.94 6.67
CA GLN A 182 -2.38 6.65 5.27
C GLN A 182 -3.38 5.48 5.12
N THR A 183 -4.01 5.07 6.21
CA THR A 183 -4.95 3.94 6.22
C THR A 183 -6.09 4.12 5.22
N TYR A 184 -6.56 5.35 5.01
CA TYR A 184 -7.64 5.66 4.08
C TYR A 184 -7.29 5.40 2.61
N PHE A 185 -6.01 5.50 2.22
CA PHE A 185 -5.57 5.15 0.87
C PHE A 185 -5.66 3.64 0.58
N SER A 186 -5.81 2.83 1.61
CA SER A 186 -5.85 1.38 1.51
C SER A 186 -7.28 0.82 1.50
N ILE A 187 -8.32 1.68 1.56
CA ILE A 187 -9.75 1.30 1.65
C ILE A 187 -10.22 0.42 0.48
N GLY A 188 -9.67 0.62 -0.73
CA GLY A 188 -10.02 -0.18 -1.91
C GLY A 188 -9.39 -1.57 -1.93
N PHE A 189 -8.59 -1.92 -0.94
CA PHE A 189 -7.87 -3.17 -0.89
C PHE A 189 -8.70 -4.24 -0.18
N LEU A 190 -9.34 -5.11 -0.95
CA LEU A 190 -10.16 -6.21 -0.44
C LEU A 190 -9.32 -7.16 0.41
N MET A 191 -9.69 -7.29 1.67
CA MET A 191 -9.03 -8.03 2.76
C MET A 191 -8.66 -9.50 2.47
N LYS A 192 -9.14 -10.10 1.40
CA LYS A 192 -8.80 -11.48 1.02
C LYS A 192 -7.32 -11.71 0.72
N ARG A 193 -6.58 -10.66 0.34
CA ARG A 193 -5.14 -10.75 0.03
C ARG A 193 -4.22 -10.35 1.19
N TRP A 194 -4.74 -9.73 2.25
CA TRP A 194 -3.96 -9.27 3.40
C TRP A 194 -3.42 -10.40 4.28
N ARG A 195 -4.05 -11.56 4.26
CA ARG A 195 -3.73 -12.66 5.18
C ARG A 195 -2.34 -13.25 5.05
N ALA A 196 -1.63 -12.98 3.97
CA ALA A 196 -0.41 -13.73 3.69
C ALA A 196 0.86 -12.90 3.43
N GLN A 197 0.79 -11.61 3.07
CA GLN A 197 1.91 -11.07 2.31
C GLN A 197 2.21 -9.57 2.47
N PHE A 198 1.71 -8.90 3.50
CA PHE A 198 2.04 -7.50 3.78
C PHE A 198 2.78 -7.33 5.09
N PHE A 199 3.92 -6.65 5.03
CA PHE A 199 4.54 -6.03 6.20
C PHE A 199 4.24 -4.53 6.18
N PRO A 200 3.22 -4.04 6.90
CA PRO A 200 3.20 -2.65 7.27
C PRO A 200 4.28 -2.47 8.33
N LEU A 201 5.15 -1.50 8.12
CA LEU A 201 6.07 -1.07 9.14
C LEU A 201 5.26 -0.43 10.27
N ALA A 202 4.94 -1.23 11.28
CA ALA A 202 4.43 -0.73 12.53
C ALA A 202 5.61 -0.15 13.32
N THR A 203 5.81 1.15 13.24
CA THR A 203 6.63 1.89 14.19
C THR A 203 5.77 2.57 15.22
#